data_1bf2bcb4f53a57ac2e49af6b00f68b60
#
_entry.id   1bf2bcb4f53a57ac2e49af6b00f68b60
#
_cell.length_a   1.000
_cell.length_b   1.000
_cell.length_c   1.000
_cell.angle_alpha   90.00
_cell.angle_beta   90.00
_cell.angle_gamma   90.00
#
_symmetry.space_group_name_H-M   'P 1'
#
loop_
_entity.id
_entity.type
_entity.pdbx_description
1 polymer ?
#
loop_
_entity_poly.entity_id
_entity_poly.type
_entity_poly.pdbx_seq_one_letter_code
_entity_poly.pdbx_strand_id
1 'polypeptide(L)'
;KKSIWVTFQKEGIHKYPAALEDDRLHDVRFLGYPHRHIFHFRVEIEVFHDDRDIEFILFKRELENLYSEEGAMTLDYQSCEMIARELAKYIQTKYPNRALSISVAEDNENGCRLVWE
;
A
#
# COMPACT_ATOMS: atom_id res chain seq x y z
N LYS A 1 17.44 -9.36 -13.35
CA LYS A 1 16.56 -9.66 -12.22
C LYS A 1 15.20 -10.12 -12.72
N LYS A 2 14.56 -10.96 -11.94
CA LYS A 2 13.19 -11.41 -12.18
C LYS A 2 12.35 -11.13 -10.94
N SER A 3 11.08 -10.87 -11.16
CA SER A 3 10.14 -10.60 -10.08
C SER A 3 8.78 -11.20 -10.40
N ILE A 4 7.99 -11.36 -9.35
CA ILE A 4 6.55 -11.61 -9.47
C ILE A 4 5.82 -10.39 -8.91
N TRP A 5 4.56 -10.24 -9.26
CA TRP A 5 3.75 -9.16 -8.71
C TRP A 5 2.33 -9.63 -8.44
N VAL A 6 1.71 -9.00 -7.46
CA VAL A 6 0.31 -9.23 -7.09
C VAL A 6 -0.38 -7.90 -6.91
N THR A 7 -1.69 -7.90 -7.11
CA THR A 7 -2.53 -6.72 -6.84
C THR A 7 -3.69 -7.13 -5.94
N PHE A 8 -4.12 -6.23 -5.10
CA PHE A 8 -5.33 -6.38 -4.30
C PHE A 8 -5.86 -5.00 -3.92
N GLN A 9 -7.05 -4.96 -3.37
CA GLN A 9 -7.68 -3.70 -2.99
C GLN A 9 -8.41 -3.84 -1.67
N LYS A 10 -8.58 -2.69 -0.97
CA LYS A 10 -9.28 -2.63 0.29
C LYS A 10 -9.83 -1.23 0.51
N GLU A 11 -11.08 -1.10 0.97
CA GLU A 11 -11.62 0.18 1.38
C GLU A 11 -10.90 0.68 2.64
N GLY A 12 -10.67 1.98 2.71
CA GLY A 12 -10.08 2.61 3.87
C GLY A 12 -10.58 4.03 4.07
N ILE A 13 -10.51 4.50 5.30
CA ILE A 13 -10.88 5.86 5.68
C ILE A 13 -9.65 6.51 6.30
N HIS A 14 -9.26 7.66 5.77
CA HIS A 14 -8.16 8.44 6.32
C HIS A 14 -8.43 9.94 6.22
N LYS A 15 -7.53 10.74 6.79
CA LYS A 15 -7.61 12.20 6.75
C LYS A 15 -6.20 12.78 6.64
N TYR A 16 -6.12 14.01 6.16
CA TYR A 16 -4.87 14.77 6.07
C TYR A 16 -4.98 16.02 6.94
N PRO A 17 -4.63 15.94 8.25
CA PRO A 17 -4.87 17.04 9.20
C PRO A 17 -4.18 18.36 8.80
N ALA A 18 -3.01 18.30 8.18
CA ALA A 18 -2.30 19.51 7.77
C ALA A 18 -3.07 20.35 6.74
N ALA A 19 -4.01 19.72 6.00
CA ALA A 19 -4.84 20.44 5.03
C ALA A 19 -5.76 21.47 5.69
N LEU A 20 -6.07 21.32 6.99
CA LEU A 20 -6.89 22.28 7.75
C LEU A 20 -6.08 23.43 8.31
N GLU A 21 -4.77 23.31 8.37
CA GLU A 21 -3.90 24.27 9.07
C GLU A 21 -2.94 25.02 8.14
N ASP A 22 -2.63 24.47 6.98
CA ASP A 22 -1.66 25.03 6.05
C ASP A 22 -2.38 25.77 4.91
N ASP A 23 -2.21 27.10 4.86
CA ASP A 23 -2.85 27.95 3.84
C ASP A 23 -2.47 27.54 2.42
N ARG A 24 -1.29 26.93 2.20
CA ARG A 24 -0.86 26.43 0.90
C ARG A 24 -1.72 25.26 0.41
N LEU A 25 -2.44 24.62 1.33
CA LEU A 25 -3.29 23.47 1.05
C LEU A 25 -4.78 23.86 1.02
N HIS A 26 -5.10 25.15 0.94
CA HIS A 26 -6.48 25.64 0.98
C HIS A 26 -7.37 24.96 -0.05
N ASP A 27 -6.88 24.75 -1.26
CA ASP A 27 -7.68 24.14 -2.35
C ASP A 27 -8.00 22.66 -2.10
N VAL A 28 -7.26 22.02 -1.21
CA VAL A 28 -7.50 20.61 -0.82
C VAL A 28 -7.88 20.48 0.65
N ARG A 29 -8.43 21.55 1.22
CA ARG A 29 -8.81 21.60 2.62
C ARG A 29 -9.76 20.46 3.03
N PHE A 30 -10.59 20.01 2.11
CA PHE A 30 -11.50 18.89 2.35
C PHE A 30 -10.79 17.59 2.75
N LEU A 31 -9.51 17.42 2.39
CA LEU A 31 -8.72 16.25 2.76
C LEU A 31 -8.43 16.18 4.26
N GLY A 32 -8.61 17.30 4.98
CA GLY A 32 -8.44 17.35 6.43
C GLY A 32 -9.51 16.60 7.21
N TYR A 33 -10.63 16.31 6.59
CA TYR A 33 -11.72 15.56 7.20
C TYR A 33 -11.65 14.10 6.79
N PRO A 34 -12.17 13.17 7.62
CA PRO A 34 -12.18 11.76 7.25
C PRO A 34 -12.87 11.56 5.89
N HIS A 35 -12.23 10.79 5.02
CA HIS A 35 -12.79 10.49 3.70
C HIS A 35 -12.41 9.07 3.31
N ARG A 36 -13.26 8.47 2.47
CA ARG A 36 -13.15 7.07 2.08
C ARG A 36 -12.60 6.95 0.67
N HIS A 37 -11.71 5.98 0.49
CA HIS A 37 -11.20 5.55 -0.82
C HIS A 37 -11.20 4.03 -0.91
N ILE A 38 -11.16 3.51 -2.13
CA ILE A 38 -10.72 2.14 -2.36
C ILE A 38 -9.22 2.23 -2.61
N PHE A 39 -8.44 1.65 -1.69
CA PHE A 39 -6.99 1.60 -1.82
C PHE A 39 -6.60 0.42 -2.68
N HIS A 40 -5.81 0.68 -3.73
CA HIS A 40 -5.30 -0.33 -4.65
C HIS A 40 -3.83 -0.54 -4.37
N PHE A 41 -3.47 -1.80 -4.16
CA PHE A 41 -2.10 -2.19 -3.84
C PHE A 41 -1.51 -2.97 -5.01
N ARG A 42 -0.26 -2.70 -5.33
CA ARG A 42 0.53 -3.53 -6.23
C ARG A 42 1.88 -3.78 -5.57
N VAL A 43 2.22 -5.05 -5.39
CA VAL A 43 3.47 -5.47 -4.77
C VAL A 43 4.25 -6.31 -5.75
N GLU A 44 5.48 -5.89 -6.04
CA GLU A 44 6.40 -6.61 -6.91
C GLU A 44 7.62 -7.00 -6.10
N ILE A 45 7.96 -8.27 -6.09
CA ILE A 45 9.05 -8.81 -5.28
C ILE A 45 9.99 -9.66 -6.13
N GLU A 46 11.29 -9.48 -5.91
CA GLU A 46 12.33 -10.25 -6.57
C GLU A 46 12.23 -11.73 -6.22
N VAL A 47 12.40 -12.57 -7.23
CA VAL A 47 12.49 -14.02 -7.07
C VAL A 47 13.79 -14.52 -7.69
N PHE A 48 14.28 -15.68 -7.23
CA PHE A 48 15.63 -16.15 -7.57
C PHE A 48 15.65 -17.31 -8.56
N HIS A 49 14.49 -17.90 -8.86
CA HIS A 49 14.40 -18.93 -9.89
C HIS A 49 13.03 -18.88 -10.58
N ASP A 50 12.89 -19.64 -11.67
CA ASP A 50 11.74 -19.53 -12.57
C ASP A 50 10.55 -20.41 -12.18
N ASP A 51 10.64 -21.21 -11.14
CA ASP A 51 9.59 -22.14 -10.77
C ASP A 51 9.03 -21.87 -9.37
N ARG A 52 8.30 -20.78 -9.26
CA ARG A 52 7.51 -20.46 -8.06
C ARG A 52 8.35 -20.35 -6.79
N ASP A 53 9.47 -19.67 -6.86
CA ASP A 53 10.26 -19.32 -5.65
C ASP A 53 9.34 -18.72 -4.58
N ILE A 54 8.47 -17.80 -4.99
CA ILE A 54 7.34 -17.34 -4.20
C ILE A 54 6.11 -17.60 -5.05
N GLU A 55 5.17 -18.42 -4.57
CA GLU A 55 3.96 -18.70 -5.31
C GLU A 55 3.00 -17.51 -5.16
N PHE A 56 2.62 -16.86 -6.27
CA PHE A 56 1.97 -15.55 -6.19
C PHE A 56 0.52 -15.60 -5.66
N ILE A 57 -0.22 -16.69 -5.83
CA ILE A 57 -1.58 -16.79 -5.26
C ILE A 57 -1.50 -16.84 -3.74
N LEU A 58 -0.59 -17.66 -3.20
CA LEU A 58 -0.37 -17.73 -1.75
C LEU A 58 0.15 -16.42 -1.21
N PHE A 59 1.06 -15.77 -1.92
CA PHE A 59 1.60 -14.47 -1.54
C PHE A 59 0.50 -13.41 -1.49
N LYS A 60 -0.34 -13.35 -2.53
CA LYS A 60 -1.47 -12.43 -2.58
C LYS A 60 -2.41 -12.64 -1.39
N ARG A 61 -2.76 -13.89 -1.09
CA ARG A 61 -3.63 -14.21 0.05
C ARG A 61 -3.01 -13.82 1.37
N GLU A 62 -1.71 -14.01 1.51
CA GLU A 62 -0.97 -13.59 2.70
C GLU A 62 -1.10 -12.09 2.91
N LEU A 63 -0.89 -11.29 1.86
CA LEU A 63 -0.97 -9.84 1.96
C LEU A 63 -2.42 -9.37 2.18
N GLU A 64 -3.38 -9.98 1.50
CA GLU A 64 -4.80 -9.68 1.74
C GLU A 64 -5.20 -9.92 3.19
N ASN A 65 -4.67 -10.96 3.81
CA ASN A 65 -4.97 -11.28 5.20
C ASN A 65 -4.49 -10.22 6.20
N LEU A 66 -3.51 -9.42 5.84
CA LEU A 66 -3.06 -8.31 6.68
C LEU A 66 -4.14 -7.22 6.81
N TYR A 67 -5.07 -7.18 5.86
CA TYR A 67 -6.15 -6.20 5.80
C TYR A 67 -7.52 -6.88 5.85
N SER A 68 -7.63 -7.96 6.65
CA SER A 68 -8.81 -8.82 6.67
C SER A 68 -9.93 -8.33 7.58
N GLU A 69 -9.77 -7.24 8.31
CA GLU A 69 -10.81 -6.69 9.17
C GLU A 69 -12.08 -6.36 8.38
N GLU A 70 -13.25 -6.56 8.99
CA GLU A 70 -14.53 -6.25 8.35
C GLU A 70 -14.66 -4.75 8.09
N GLY A 71 -15.24 -4.42 6.93
CA GLY A 71 -15.50 -3.04 6.54
C GLY A 71 -14.23 -2.31 6.13
N ALA A 72 -14.31 -0.98 6.16
CA ALA A 72 -13.20 -0.12 5.77
C ALA A 72 -12.09 -0.11 6.82
N MET A 73 -10.84 -0.10 6.37
CA MET A 73 -9.70 0.11 7.27
C MET A 73 -9.79 1.49 7.92
N THR A 74 -9.51 1.56 9.21
CA THR A 74 -9.35 2.84 9.91
C THR A 74 -7.88 3.23 9.85
N LEU A 75 -7.53 4.13 8.94
CA LEU A 75 -6.14 4.50 8.66
C LEU A 75 -5.69 5.77 9.37
N ASP A 76 -6.64 6.47 10.02
CA ASP A 76 -6.39 7.74 10.71
C ASP A 76 -5.71 8.73 9.75
N TYR A 77 -4.48 9.16 10.03
CA TYR A 77 -3.75 10.12 9.21
C TYR A 77 -2.78 9.47 8.20
N GLN A 78 -2.83 8.17 8.01
CA GLN A 78 -1.88 7.49 7.13
C GLN A 78 -2.05 7.89 5.67
N SER A 79 -0.95 8.33 5.07
CA SER A 79 -0.85 8.57 3.63
C SER A 79 -0.61 7.26 2.89
N CYS A 80 -0.74 7.27 1.56
CA CYS A 80 -0.38 6.12 0.74
C CYS A 80 1.07 5.69 0.98
N GLU A 81 1.99 6.63 1.14
CA GLU A 81 3.41 6.34 1.40
C GLU A 81 3.60 5.64 2.75
N MET A 82 2.89 6.08 3.78
CA MET A 82 2.97 5.45 5.10
C MET A 82 2.41 4.02 5.08
N ILE A 83 1.30 3.81 4.37
CA ILE A 83 0.69 2.49 4.19
C ILE A 83 1.68 1.56 3.46
N ALA A 84 2.27 2.04 2.37
CA ALA A 84 3.25 1.26 1.60
C ALA A 84 4.47 0.89 2.45
N ARG A 85 4.95 1.81 3.28
CA ARG A 85 6.13 1.58 4.13
C ARG A 85 5.85 0.56 5.24
N GLU A 86 4.67 0.59 5.82
CA GLU A 86 4.27 -0.42 6.80
C GLU A 86 4.19 -1.82 6.18
N LEU A 87 3.60 -1.92 4.99
CA LEU A 87 3.52 -3.17 4.27
C LEU A 87 4.92 -3.69 3.92
N ALA A 88 5.83 -2.79 3.53
CA ALA A 88 7.20 -3.15 3.25
C ALA A 88 7.92 -3.78 4.44
N LYS A 89 7.70 -3.25 5.65
CA LYS A 89 8.31 -3.80 6.87
C LYS A 89 7.92 -5.26 7.07
N TYR A 90 6.65 -5.58 6.88
CA TYR A 90 6.18 -6.96 6.97
C TYR A 90 6.87 -7.85 5.93
N ILE A 91 6.88 -7.41 4.67
CA ILE A 91 7.42 -8.21 3.57
C ILE A 91 8.94 -8.40 3.73
N GLN A 92 9.67 -7.35 4.08
CA GLN A 92 11.13 -7.41 4.24
C GLN A 92 11.54 -8.29 5.42
N THR A 93 10.71 -8.36 6.45
CA THR A 93 10.97 -9.24 7.59
C THR A 93 10.82 -10.71 7.20
N LYS A 94 9.80 -11.03 6.43
CA LYS A 94 9.51 -12.41 6.03
C LYS A 94 10.30 -12.86 4.79
N TYR A 95 10.57 -11.95 3.87
CA TYR A 95 11.29 -12.21 2.62
C TYR A 95 12.47 -11.26 2.48
N PRO A 96 13.52 -11.45 3.31
CA PRO A 96 14.64 -10.52 3.35
C PRO A 96 15.52 -10.56 2.11
N ASN A 97 16.28 -9.49 1.91
CA ASN A 97 17.33 -9.38 0.87
C ASN A 97 16.78 -9.55 -0.55
N ARG A 98 15.62 -8.98 -0.82
CA ARG A 98 15.00 -8.99 -2.14
C ARG A 98 14.65 -7.57 -2.56
N ALA A 99 14.83 -7.27 -3.84
CA ALA A 99 14.30 -6.02 -4.38
C ALA A 99 12.78 -6.04 -4.27
N LEU A 100 12.20 -4.91 -3.94
CA LEU A 100 10.78 -4.79 -3.62
C LEU A 100 10.25 -3.48 -4.17
N SER A 101 9.07 -3.49 -4.74
CA SER A 101 8.35 -2.30 -5.16
C SER A 101 6.92 -2.40 -4.68
N ILE A 102 6.43 -1.35 -4.01
CA ILE A 102 5.05 -1.29 -3.53
C ILE A 102 4.41 -0.01 -4.02
N SER A 103 3.28 -0.14 -4.70
CA SER A 103 2.44 0.99 -5.08
C SER A 103 1.16 0.93 -4.25
N VAL A 104 0.74 2.08 -3.73
CA VAL A 104 -0.55 2.25 -3.07
C VAL A 104 -1.24 3.44 -3.72
N ALA A 105 -2.45 3.22 -4.22
CA ALA A 105 -3.21 4.24 -4.94
C ALA A 105 -4.60 4.39 -4.35
N GLU A 106 -5.11 5.62 -4.40
CA GLU A 106 -6.48 5.95 -4.01
C GLU A 106 -7.37 5.88 -5.24
N ASP A 107 -8.39 5.03 -5.21
CA ASP A 107 -9.37 4.86 -6.28
C ASP A 107 -8.72 4.57 -7.66
N ASN A 108 -7.51 4.08 -7.63
CA ASN A 108 -6.70 3.80 -8.81
C ASN A 108 -6.46 5.05 -9.71
N GLU A 109 -6.54 6.23 -9.12
CA GLU A 109 -6.39 7.50 -9.84
C GLU A 109 -5.06 8.19 -9.53
N ASN A 110 -4.64 8.15 -8.29
CA ASN A 110 -3.35 8.70 -7.86
C ASN A 110 -2.82 7.90 -6.67
N GLY A 111 -1.53 7.95 -6.48
CA GLY A 111 -0.92 7.20 -5.39
C GLY A 111 0.59 7.37 -5.37
N CYS A 112 1.26 6.46 -4.68
CA CYS A 112 2.70 6.45 -4.56
C CYS A 112 3.28 5.11 -5.00
N ARG A 113 4.59 5.10 -5.22
CA ARG A 113 5.36 3.88 -5.45
C ARG A 113 6.68 4.01 -4.68
N LEU A 114 6.95 3.05 -3.81
CA LEU A 114 8.20 2.97 -3.07
C LEU A 114 9.01 1.78 -3.58
N VAL A 115 10.31 1.96 -3.75
CA VAL A 115 11.20 0.94 -4.33
C VAL A 115 12.40 0.73 -3.41
N TRP A 116 12.69 -0.53 -3.12
CA TRP A 116 13.89 -0.98 -2.39
C TRP A 116 14.67 -1.91 -3.32
N GLU A 117 15.89 -1.56 -3.61
CA GLU A 117 16.75 -2.33 -4.52
C GLU A 117 17.72 -3.27 -3.81
#